data_d9c99c60f1a0b0728e4e59cc28122ae7
#
_entry.id   d9c99c60f1a0b0728e4e59cc28122ae7
#
_cell.length_a   1.000
_cell.length_b   1.000
_cell.length_c   1.000
_cell.angle_alpha   90.00
_cell.angle_beta   90.00
_cell.angle_gamma   90.00
#
_symmetry.space_group_name_H-M   'P 1'
#
loop_
_entity.id
_entity.type
_entity.pdbx_description
1 polymer ?
#
loop_
_entity_poly.entity_id
_entity_poly.type
_entity_poly.pdbx_seq_one_letter_code
_entity_poly.pdbx_strand_id
1 'polypeptide(L)'
;MMTFMIPRFKRALLLFVLLISASIRLFAQHTNKADWFKDARFGMFIHWGLYSAAEGLWKGEPLRYMNNYAEWLRYRNRVSKEEYGTLAKRFDWKKIDPEQWVLLAKEAGMKYIIITAKHHDGVALWDTKVGTYSLPQLSGSKRDVIKEIAAACKKHGLKLGFYYSHWIDWEHPYGWNHQQELTGHVTDAQYNQYWQEKVIPQLRELLSNYGDIGLIWFDMWIPYQQSIIKKEQLLQVVKLIRQLQPQCLINSRLGLPTDAENVDFQTLGDNQFGSTYIAHPWETPGTIAHSWGYNGQENEWKSTSQIFQSLISNVSLNGGFTLNIGPRADGTVPYESVSRLHEVGAWLKNYGEGIYGATGLPLKSNHFDWGYLTSKVGQQKSTVYAHIFNWPLDHKLRITGIKSKPVEISLMNGKTPIQIKYDQKLSLLHLQLPDEQPDHYVSQVRLTFDTPLVLDETAVQESTFGGFSLNSINSVTNNSKTIGYNGKNPTHTIVTADTKMEWEVTVAEAGNYTVDLSAHNPNKEPIRFQLNVADQQLDGYFAPSQKMVVEPNENNYTEEFPEQRVGTIKLNNPGTYRFTFKTESQAPLWLNWLWLEKTKN
;
A
#
# COMPACT_ATOMS: atom_id res chain seq x y z
N MET A 1 -19.72 -70.90 -15.99
CA MET A 1 -20.04 -69.49 -16.05
C MET A 1 -20.40 -69.06 -14.62
N MET A 2 -19.38 -68.59 -13.81
CA MET A 2 -19.57 -68.23 -12.39
C MET A 2 -19.64 -66.71 -12.30
N THR A 3 -20.83 -66.18 -12.04
CA THR A 3 -21.09 -64.77 -11.87
C THR A 3 -20.80 -64.42 -10.41
N PHE A 4 -19.71 -63.66 -10.16
CA PHE A 4 -19.39 -63.14 -8.83
C PHE A 4 -20.35 -62.01 -8.50
N MET A 5 -21.33 -62.26 -7.64
CA MET A 5 -22.15 -61.21 -7.01
C MET A 5 -21.35 -60.54 -5.90
N ILE A 6 -20.97 -59.28 -6.11
CA ILE A 6 -20.40 -58.44 -5.06
C ILE A 6 -21.48 -58.13 -4.02
N PRO A 7 -21.29 -58.42 -2.70
CA PRO A 7 -22.31 -58.21 -1.67
C PRO A 7 -22.76 -56.77 -1.63
N ARG A 8 -24.05 -56.52 -1.53
CA ARG A 8 -24.68 -55.17 -1.44
C ARG A 8 -24.02 -54.24 -0.40
N PHE A 9 -23.44 -54.79 0.65
CA PHE A 9 -22.73 -54.05 1.71
C PHE A 9 -21.44 -53.39 1.21
N LYS A 10 -20.66 -53.99 0.33
CA LYS A 10 -19.45 -53.39 -0.25
C LYS A 10 -19.77 -52.26 -1.24
N ARG A 11 -20.90 -52.35 -1.95
CA ARG A 11 -21.36 -51.24 -2.81
C ARG A 11 -21.85 -50.04 -2.02
N ALA A 12 -22.54 -50.23 -0.88
CA ALA A 12 -22.97 -49.15 -0.01
C ALA A 12 -21.77 -48.45 0.67
N LEU A 13 -20.75 -49.21 1.09
CA LEU A 13 -19.53 -48.67 1.67
C LEU A 13 -18.71 -47.87 0.65
N LEU A 14 -18.60 -48.33 -0.57
CA LEU A 14 -17.90 -47.63 -1.67
C LEU A 14 -18.63 -46.33 -2.05
N LEU A 15 -19.96 -46.33 -2.10
CA LEU A 15 -20.78 -45.13 -2.33
C LEU A 15 -20.68 -44.13 -1.18
N PHE A 16 -20.61 -44.61 0.06
CA PHE A 16 -20.44 -43.74 1.25
C PHE A 16 -19.06 -43.10 1.28
N VAL A 17 -17.99 -43.84 0.94
CA VAL A 17 -16.62 -43.30 0.81
C VAL A 17 -16.50 -42.34 -0.36
N LEU A 18 -17.17 -42.59 -1.49
CA LEU A 18 -17.23 -41.66 -2.61
C LEU A 18 -18.04 -40.40 -2.29
N LEU A 19 -19.13 -40.50 -1.54
CA LEU A 19 -19.91 -39.34 -1.06
C LEU A 19 -19.15 -38.52 -0.04
N ILE A 20 -18.42 -39.15 0.89
CA ILE A 20 -17.53 -38.43 1.85
C ILE A 20 -16.37 -37.76 1.11
N SER A 21 -15.75 -38.43 0.12
CA SER A 21 -14.67 -37.81 -0.66
C SER A 21 -15.18 -36.71 -1.59
N ALA A 22 -16.40 -36.80 -2.11
CA ALA A 22 -17.07 -35.73 -2.86
C ALA A 22 -17.47 -34.56 -1.95
N SER A 23 -17.96 -34.84 -0.73
CA SER A 23 -18.28 -33.81 0.28
C SER A 23 -17.03 -33.07 0.78
N ILE A 24 -15.93 -33.80 0.99
CA ILE A 24 -14.63 -33.19 1.36
C ILE A 24 -14.09 -32.33 0.21
N ARG A 25 -14.36 -32.67 -1.04
CA ARG A 25 -14.00 -31.80 -2.18
C ARG A 25 -14.94 -30.61 -2.37
N LEU A 26 -16.19 -30.67 -1.92
CA LEU A 26 -17.13 -29.54 -1.96
C LEU A 26 -16.90 -28.55 -0.79
N PHE A 27 -16.24 -28.96 0.30
CA PHE A 27 -15.84 -28.10 1.42
C PHE A 27 -14.39 -27.61 1.31
N ALA A 28 -13.64 -27.95 0.28
CA ALA A 28 -12.49 -27.14 -0.10
C ALA A 28 -13.05 -25.81 -0.63
N GLN A 29 -13.33 -24.86 0.27
CA GLN A 29 -13.45 -23.47 -0.09
C GLN A 29 -12.30 -23.19 -1.06
N HIS A 30 -12.61 -22.71 -2.26
CA HIS A 30 -11.61 -22.15 -3.16
C HIS A 30 -10.98 -20.97 -2.44
N THR A 31 -9.97 -21.24 -1.59
CA THR A 31 -9.15 -20.17 -1.03
C THR A 31 -8.46 -19.50 -2.20
N ASN A 32 -8.76 -18.23 -2.40
CA ASN A 32 -8.06 -17.45 -3.41
C ASN A 32 -6.57 -17.49 -3.06
N LYS A 33 -5.70 -17.81 -4.03
CA LYS A 33 -4.25 -17.89 -3.81
C LYS A 33 -3.65 -16.64 -3.16
N ALA A 34 -4.30 -15.46 -3.29
CA ALA A 34 -3.90 -14.21 -2.69
C ALA A 34 -4.43 -13.99 -1.25
N ASP A 35 -5.21 -14.92 -0.67
CA ASP A 35 -5.77 -14.73 0.67
C ASP A 35 -4.68 -14.59 1.73
N TRP A 36 -3.63 -15.41 1.67
CA TRP A 36 -2.51 -15.29 2.59
C TRP A 36 -1.84 -13.89 2.56
N PHE A 37 -1.77 -13.27 1.37
CA PHE A 37 -1.16 -11.96 1.18
C PHE A 37 -2.05 -10.85 1.78
N LYS A 38 -3.36 -10.94 1.57
CA LYS A 38 -4.34 -10.06 2.21
C LYS A 38 -4.30 -10.18 3.73
N ASP A 39 -4.16 -11.40 4.25
CA ASP A 39 -4.09 -11.63 5.70
C ASP A 39 -2.76 -11.17 6.30
N ALA A 40 -1.68 -11.28 5.55
CA ALA A 40 -0.33 -10.89 5.98
C ALA A 40 -0.20 -9.39 6.26
N ARG A 41 -0.71 -8.55 5.40
CA ARG A 41 -0.70 -7.07 5.45
C ARG A 41 0.67 -6.40 5.57
N PHE A 42 1.68 -7.07 6.13
CA PHE A 42 2.99 -6.48 6.41
C PHE A 42 4.11 -7.44 6.02
N GLY A 43 5.03 -6.97 5.19
CA GLY A 43 6.20 -7.71 4.72
C GLY A 43 7.49 -6.90 4.74
N MET A 44 8.63 -7.59 4.64
CA MET A 44 9.95 -6.98 4.50
C MET A 44 10.40 -7.01 3.05
N PHE A 45 10.91 -5.90 2.56
CA PHE A 45 11.71 -5.83 1.36
C PHE A 45 13.18 -5.75 1.74
N ILE A 46 14.07 -6.43 1.02
CA ILE A 46 15.51 -6.37 1.24
C ILE A 46 16.18 -5.98 -0.06
N HIS A 47 16.72 -4.76 -0.10
CA HIS A 47 17.59 -4.32 -1.19
C HIS A 47 19.05 -4.51 -0.79
N TRP A 48 19.64 -5.58 -1.30
CA TRP A 48 21.04 -5.93 -1.03
C TRP A 48 21.70 -6.42 -2.32
N GLY A 49 22.92 -5.94 -2.59
CA GLY A 49 23.63 -6.22 -3.83
C GLY A 49 24.97 -5.50 -3.87
N LEU A 50 25.62 -5.43 -5.03
CA LEU A 50 26.93 -4.77 -5.17
C LEU A 50 26.90 -3.31 -4.73
N TYR A 51 25.78 -2.62 -4.89
CA TYR A 51 25.57 -1.25 -4.43
C TYR A 51 25.71 -1.10 -2.89
N SER A 52 25.42 -2.14 -2.12
CA SER A 52 25.65 -2.12 -0.66
C SER A 52 27.13 -1.94 -0.30
N ALA A 53 28.04 -2.40 -1.15
CA ALA A 53 29.48 -2.22 -0.96
C ALA A 53 30.02 -0.87 -1.46
N ALA A 54 29.23 -0.17 -2.27
CA ALA A 54 29.54 1.18 -2.72
C ALA A 54 29.08 2.25 -1.72
N GLU A 55 28.07 1.93 -0.88
CA GLU A 55 27.57 2.83 0.18
C GLU A 55 27.12 4.22 -0.32
N GLY A 56 26.60 4.29 -1.55
CA GLY A 56 26.19 5.55 -2.19
C GLY A 56 27.34 6.39 -2.77
N LEU A 57 28.57 5.89 -2.72
CA LEU A 57 29.76 6.58 -3.21
C LEU A 57 30.48 5.77 -4.30
N TRP A 58 30.95 6.45 -5.36
CA TRP A 58 31.84 5.85 -6.33
C TRP A 58 33.17 6.60 -6.38
N LYS A 59 34.25 5.97 -5.89
CA LYS A 59 35.60 6.57 -5.82
C LYS A 59 35.61 7.94 -5.11
N GLY A 60 34.79 8.09 -4.07
CA GLY A 60 34.63 9.33 -3.31
C GLY A 60 33.59 10.31 -3.85
N GLU A 61 33.08 10.07 -5.07
CA GLU A 61 32.03 10.88 -5.67
C GLU A 61 30.63 10.38 -5.28
N PRO A 62 29.71 11.25 -4.82
CA PRO A 62 28.35 10.84 -4.49
C PRO A 62 27.57 10.50 -5.77
N LEU A 63 26.38 9.91 -5.57
CA LEU A 63 25.44 9.67 -6.64
C LEU A 63 25.14 10.97 -7.39
N ARG A 64 25.20 10.91 -8.71
CA ARG A 64 24.76 12.00 -9.57
C ARG A 64 23.25 12.04 -9.59
N TYR A 65 22.67 13.24 -9.57
CA TYR A 65 21.23 13.52 -9.51
C TYR A 65 20.60 13.41 -8.10
N MET A 66 19.45 14.06 -7.95
CA MET A 66 18.82 14.41 -6.68
C MET A 66 18.33 13.21 -5.84
N ASN A 67 18.00 12.08 -6.46
CA ASN A 67 17.55 10.91 -5.70
C ASN A 67 18.77 10.09 -5.30
N ASN A 68 19.05 10.09 -4.04
CA ASN A 68 20.21 9.45 -3.46
C ASN A 68 20.06 7.91 -3.32
N TYR A 69 19.50 7.25 -4.35
CA TYR A 69 19.23 5.81 -4.37
C TYR A 69 20.48 5.02 -4.71
N ALA A 70 21.10 4.39 -3.70
CA ALA A 70 22.37 3.69 -3.83
C ALA A 70 22.36 2.57 -4.88
N GLU A 71 21.23 1.89 -5.08
CA GLU A 71 21.07 0.82 -6.07
C GLU A 71 21.12 1.32 -7.52
N TRP A 72 20.98 2.63 -7.74
CA TRP A 72 21.13 3.27 -9.04
C TRP A 72 22.56 3.75 -9.35
N LEU A 73 23.50 3.58 -8.44
CA LEU A 73 24.86 4.10 -8.53
C LEU A 73 25.55 3.72 -9.86
N ARG A 74 25.46 2.46 -10.27
CA ARG A 74 26.09 2.01 -11.53
C ARG A 74 25.64 2.84 -12.72
N TYR A 75 24.33 3.03 -12.85
CA TYR A 75 23.72 3.77 -13.95
C TYR A 75 24.06 5.26 -13.89
N ARG A 76 23.83 5.89 -12.75
CA ARG A 76 23.98 7.34 -12.58
C ARG A 76 25.42 7.80 -12.67
N ASN A 77 26.33 7.05 -12.07
CA ASN A 77 27.77 7.38 -12.13
C ASN A 77 28.47 6.75 -13.35
N ARG A 78 27.70 6.10 -14.25
CA ARG A 78 28.19 5.52 -15.52
C ARG A 78 29.36 4.57 -15.30
N VAL A 79 29.23 3.70 -14.29
CA VAL A 79 30.27 2.75 -13.92
C VAL A 79 30.24 1.55 -14.87
N SER A 80 31.39 1.19 -15.44
CA SER A 80 31.51 0.02 -16.31
C SER A 80 31.13 -1.27 -15.57
N LYS A 81 30.71 -2.29 -16.32
CA LYS A 81 30.37 -3.61 -15.76
C LYS A 81 31.53 -4.21 -14.97
N GLU A 82 32.73 -4.11 -15.53
CA GLU A 82 33.96 -4.67 -14.97
C GLU A 82 34.34 -3.97 -13.66
N GLU A 83 34.36 -2.64 -13.66
CA GLU A 83 34.66 -1.86 -12.46
C GLU A 83 33.63 -2.09 -11.35
N TYR A 84 32.32 -2.07 -11.70
CA TYR A 84 31.23 -2.31 -10.76
C TYR A 84 31.31 -3.71 -10.15
N GLY A 85 31.66 -4.73 -10.95
CA GLY A 85 31.85 -6.10 -10.51
C GLY A 85 32.95 -6.25 -9.44
N THR A 86 33.94 -5.33 -9.41
CA THR A 86 35.01 -5.37 -8.37
C THR A 86 34.48 -5.15 -6.96
N LEU A 87 33.32 -4.53 -6.80
CA LEU A 87 32.66 -4.34 -5.50
C LEU A 87 32.37 -5.65 -4.78
N ALA A 88 32.17 -6.76 -5.53
CA ALA A 88 31.95 -8.09 -4.96
C ALA A 88 33.05 -8.54 -4.00
N LYS A 89 34.28 -8.04 -4.16
CA LYS A 89 35.43 -8.36 -3.30
C LYS A 89 35.38 -7.67 -1.93
N ARG A 90 34.47 -6.69 -1.74
CA ARG A 90 34.32 -5.96 -0.47
C ARG A 90 33.34 -6.63 0.49
N PHE A 91 32.69 -7.73 0.07
CA PHE A 91 31.74 -8.45 0.92
C PHE A 91 32.47 -9.29 1.97
N ASP A 92 32.13 -9.09 3.24
CA ASP A 92 32.69 -9.90 4.34
C ASP A 92 31.82 -11.14 4.56
N TRP A 93 32.11 -12.19 3.80
CA TRP A 93 31.37 -13.45 3.82
C TRP A 93 31.36 -14.16 5.19
N LYS A 94 32.21 -13.78 6.12
CA LYS A 94 32.22 -14.36 7.48
C LYS A 94 31.14 -13.73 8.37
N LYS A 95 30.76 -12.47 8.10
CA LYS A 95 29.76 -11.74 8.87
C LYS A 95 28.37 -11.85 8.28
N ILE A 96 28.24 -12.07 6.98
CA ILE A 96 26.96 -12.18 6.31
C ILE A 96 26.19 -13.37 6.87
N ASP A 97 25.06 -13.09 7.54
CA ASP A 97 24.12 -14.07 8.08
C ASP A 97 22.69 -13.72 7.67
N PRO A 98 22.20 -14.29 6.54
CA PRO A 98 20.86 -14.02 6.03
C PRO A 98 19.74 -14.47 6.96
N GLU A 99 19.99 -15.39 7.88
CA GLU A 99 19.00 -15.80 8.88
C GLU A 99 18.66 -14.64 9.84
N GLN A 100 19.61 -13.75 10.14
CA GLN A 100 19.35 -12.58 10.98
C GLN A 100 18.34 -11.62 10.34
N TRP A 101 18.33 -11.48 9.01
CA TRP A 101 17.33 -10.68 8.31
C TRP A 101 15.92 -11.28 8.45
N VAL A 102 15.84 -12.61 8.38
CA VAL A 102 14.57 -13.35 8.54
C VAL A 102 14.07 -13.26 9.98
N LEU A 103 14.96 -13.36 10.97
CA LEU A 103 14.63 -13.18 12.38
C LEU A 103 14.15 -11.76 12.67
N LEU A 104 14.83 -10.75 12.16
CA LEU A 104 14.43 -9.34 12.29
C LEU A 104 13.05 -9.10 11.69
N ALA A 105 12.74 -9.65 10.51
CA ALA A 105 11.42 -9.57 9.90
C ALA A 105 10.35 -10.22 10.78
N LYS A 106 10.63 -11.40 11.33
CA LYS A 106 9.73 -12.11 12.24
C LYS A 106 9.49 -11.33 13.52
N GLU A 107 10.53 -10.78 14.12
CA GLU A 107 10.47 -9.96 15.33
C GLU A 107 9.68 -8.67 15.11
N ALA A 108 9.83 -8.06 13.93
CA ALA A 108 9.02 -6.92 13.48
C ALA A 108 7.55 -7.27 13.20
N GLY A 109 7.15 -8.55 13.27
CA GLY A 109 5.78 -8.99 13.00
C GLY A 109 5.46 -9.23 11.52
N MET A 110 6.43 -9.12 10.62
CA MET A 110 6.24 -9.33 9.19
C MET A 110 5.94 -10.80 8.87
N LYS A 111 5.20 -11.04 7.78
CA LYS A 111 4.73 -12.38 7.38
C LYS A 111 5.41 -12.93 6.13
N TYR A 112 6.08 -12.09 5.39
CA TYR A 112 6.81 -12.45 4.19
C TYR A 112 8.03 -11.57 4.00
N ILE A 113 8.97 -12.06 3.17
CA ILE A 113 10.18 -11.35 2.78
C ILE A 113 10.26 -11.34 1.26
N ILE A 114 10.65 -10.20 0.69
CA ILE A 114 11.03 -10.05 -0.72
C ILE A 114 12.49 -9.63 -0.75
N ILE A 115 13.34 -10.38 -1.46
CA ILE A 115 14.75 -9.99 -1.66
C ILE A 115 15.02 -9.69 -3.13
N THR A 116 15.85 -8.69 -3.40
CA THR A 116 16.34 -8.37 -4.75
C THR A 116 17.24 -9.48 -5.28
N ALA A 117 16.64 -10.58 -5.80
CA ALA A 117 17.42 -11.67 -6.37
C ALA A 117 18.26 -11.18 -7.56
N LYS A 118 17.71 -10.31 -8.43
CA LYS A 118 18.43 -9.56 -9.45
C LYS A 118 17.82 -8.17 -9.59
N HIS A 119 18.59 -7.11 -9.28
CA HIS A 119 18.22 -5.72 -9.52
C HIS A 119 18.57 -5.26 -10.96
N HIS A 120 18.36 -4.00 -11.29
CA HIS A 120 18.66 -3.42 -12.61
C HIS A 120 20.13 -3.52 -13.02
N ASP A 121 21.05 -3.61 -12.04
CA ASP A 121 22.50 -3.78 -12.28
C ASP A 121 22.85 -5.12 -12.93
N GLY A 122 21.89 -6.04 -13.00
CA GLY A 122 22.00 -7.34 -13.66
C GLY A 122 22.73 -8.42 -12.86
N VAL A 123 23.12 -8.13 -11.61
CA VAL A 123 23.82 -9.07 -10.74
C VAL A 123 22.85 -10.09 -10.14
N ALA A 124 23.08 -11.37 -10.40
CA ALA A 124 22.35 -12.44 -9.73
C ALA A 124 22.94 -12.68 -8.33
N LEU A 125 22.11 -12.67 -7.28
CA LEU A 125 22.57 -12.94 -5.91
C LEU A 125 22.74 -14.43 -5.60
N TRP A 126 22.34 -15.32 -6.52
CA TRP A 126 22.46 -16.78 -6.42
C TRP A 126 23.49 -17.34 -7.38
N ASP A 127 23.85 -18.60 -7.19
CA ASP A 127 24.77 -19.33 -8.07
C ASP A 127 24.07 -19.73 -9.39
N THR A 128 23.73 -18.71 -10.19
CA THR A 128 23.09 -18.92 -11.50
C THR A 128 24.01 -19.66 -12.46
N LYS A 129 23.43 -20.52 -13.28
CA LYS A 129 24.09 -21.16 -14.41
C LYS A 129 23.90 -20.37 -15.73
N VAL A 130 23.20 -19.27 -15.65
CA VAL A 130 22.91 -18.37 -16.78
C VAL A 130 23.91 -17.21 -16.75
N GLY A 131 24.94 -17.31 -17.56
CA GLY A 131 26.04 -16.33 -17.58
C GLY A 131 26.97 -16.44 -16.37
N THR A 132 27.82 -15.43 -16.21
CA THR A 132 28.87 -15.40 -15.18
C THR A 132 28.77 -14.20 -14.23
N TYR A 133 27.74 -13.36 -14.38
CA TYR A 133 27.61 -12.12 -13.62
C TYR A 133 26.72 -12.34 -12.39
N SER A 134 27.26 -13.08 -11.44
CA SER A 134 26.60 -13.35 -10.17
C SER A 134 27.52 -13.02 -8.97
N LEU A 135 26.92 -12.68 -7.84
CA LEU A 135 27.68 -12.35 -6.63
C LEU A 135 28.61 -13.49 -6.18
N PRO A 136 28.21 -14.79 -6.17
CA PRO A 136 29.13 -15.89 -5.88
C PRO A 136 30.32 -15.92 -6.82
N GLN A 137 30.12 -15.80 -8.13
CA GLN A 137 31.21 -15.88 -9.11
C GLN A 137 32.13 -14.66 -9.05
N LEU A 138 31.57 -13.44 -8.96
CA LEU A 138 32.35 -12.20 -8.88
C LEU A 138 33.19 -12.10 -7.60
N SER A 139 32.66 -12.58 -6.49
CA SER A 139 33.36 -12.57 -5.19
C SER A 139 34.29 -13.75 -4.97
N GLY A 140 34.13 -14.84 -5.73
CA GLY A 140 34.79 -16.12 -5.50
C GLY A 140 34.22 -16.92 -4.32
N SER A 141 33.06 -16.52 -3.77
CA SER A 141 32.37 -17.24 -2.72
C SER A 141 31.62 -18.45 -3.29
N LYS A 142 31.55 -19.52 -2.48
CA LYS A 142 30.71 -20.69 -2.80
C LYS A 142 29.31 -20.60 -2.17
N ARG A 143 29.01 -19.52 -1.46
CA ARG A 143 27.72 -19.33 -0.76
C ARG A 143 26.67 -18.82 -1.74
N ASP A 144 25.47 -19.34 -1.59
CA ASP A 144 24.25 -18.90 -2.28
C ASP A 144 23.32 -18.28 -1.24
N VAL A 145 23.31 -16.94 -1.17
CA VAL A 145 22.52 -16.18 -0.19
C VAL A 145 21.02 -16.40 -0.39
N ILE A 146 20.57 -16.57 -1.62
CA ILE A 146 19.15 -16.86 -1.92
C ILE A 146 18.74 -18.20 -1.34
N LYS A 147 19.61 -19.20 -1.42
CA LYS A 147 19.38 -20.52 -0.82
C LYS A 147 19.34 -20.45 0.71
N GLU A 148 20.21 -19.65 1.30
CA GLU A 148 20.26 -19.46 2.76
C GLU A 148 19.00 -18.75 3.28
N ILE A 149 18.54 -17.69 2.60
CA ILE A 149 17.28 -17.01 2.94
C ILE A 149 16.07 -17.94 2.76
N ALA A 150 16.03 -18.73 1.69
CA ALA A 150 14.95 -19.70 1.46
C ALA A 150 14.85 -20.72 2.60
N ALA A 151 16.00 -21.25 3.04
CA ALA A 151 16.07 -22.16 4.17
C ALA A 151 15.62 -21.49 5.48
N ALA A 152 16.06 -20.26 5.74
CA ALA A 152 15.68 -19.50 6.92
C ALA A 152 14.19 -19.14 6.93
N CYS A 153 13.62 -18.68 5.80
CA CYS A 153 12.19 -18.41 5.67
C CYS A 153 11.35 -19.67 5.98
N LYS A 154 11.74 -20.82 5.41
CA LYS A 154 11.09 -22.11 5.71
C LYS A 154 11.19 -22.48 7.19
N LYS A 155 12.36 -22.32 7.80
CA LYS A 155 12.61 -22.61 9.23
C LYS A 155 11.76 -21.75 10.15
N HIS A 156 11.60 -20.46 9.83
CA HIS A 156 10.91 -19.49 10.67
C HIS A 156 9.44 -19.22 10.30
N GLY A 157 8.94 -19.87 9.24
CA GLY A 157 7.55 -19.80 8.82
C GLY A 157 7.14 -18.50 8.11
N LEU A 158 8.10 -17.82 7.45
CA LEU A 158 7.81 -16.67 6.60
C LEU A 158 7.67 -17.10 5.14
N LYS A 159 6.77 -16.44 4.39
CA LYS A 159 6.70 -16.62 2.94
C LYS A 159 7.89 -15.93 2.28
N LEU A 160 8.47 -16.55 1.25
CA LEU A 160 9.57 -15.98 0.47
C LEU A 160 9.05 -15.44 -0.85
N GLY A 161 9.48 -14.25 -1.22
CA GLY A 161 9.31 -13.65 -2.53
C GLY A 161 10.65 -13.20 -3.12
N PHE A 162 10.70 -13.10 -4.43
CA PHE A 162 11.85 -12.58 -5.14
C PHE A 162 11.46 -11.33 -5.93
N TYR A 163 12.24 -10.24 -5.75
CA TYR A 163 12.28 -9.17 -6.72
C TYR A 163 13.17 -9.61 -7.90
N TYR A 164 12.67 -9.44 -9.11
CA TYR A 164 13.41 -9.70 -10.31
C TYR A 164 13.20 -8.60 -11.35
N SER A 165 14.25 -7.83 -11.63
CA SER A 165 14.24 -6.84 -12.71
C SER A 165 14.23 -7.54 -14.05
N HIS A 166 13.04 -7.70 -14.63
CA HIS A 166 12.86 -8.37 -15.92
C HIS A 166 13.02 -7.42 -17.11
N TRP A 167 12.59 -6.17 -16.92
CA TRP A 167 12.54 -5.14 -17.95
C TRP A 167 13.90 -4.47 -18.17
N ILE A 168 14.54 -4.02 -17.09
CA ILE A 168 15.83 -3.35 -17.09
C ILE A 168 16.94 -4.34 -16.72
N ASP A 169 18.04 -4.29 -17.47
CA ASP A 169 19.27 -5.00 -17.17
C ASP A 169 20.47 -4.23 -17.73
N TRP A 170 21.26 -3.65 -16.86
CA TRP A 170 22.42 -2.85 -17.26
C TRP A 170 23.66 -3.72 -17.55
N GLU A 171 23.60 -5.02 -17.30
CA GLU A 171 24.71 -5.95 -17.51
C GLU A 171 24.71 -6.55 -18.92
N HIS A 172 23.54 -7.03 -19.36
CA HIS A 172 23.44 -7.73 -20.63
C HIS A 172 23.53 -6.74 -21.81
N PRO A 173 24.28 -7.02 -22.88
CA PRO A 173 24.45 -6.08 -24.01
C PRO A 173 23.14 -5.73 -24.72
N TYR A 174 22.13 -6.61 -24.61
CA TYR A 174 20.79 -6.41 -25.17
C TYR A 174 19.71 -6.18 -24.11
N GLY A 175 20.12 -5.96 -22.84
CA GLY A 175 19.23 -5.52 -21.79
C GLY A 175 18.78 -4.07 -22.00
N TRP A 176 17.56 -3.74 -21.58
CA TRP A 176 17.08 -2.37 -21.60
C TRP A 176 17.74 -1.55 -20.50
N ASN A 177 18.16 -0.33 -20.80
CA ASN A 177 18.86 0.55 -19.86
C ASN A 177 18.17 1.91 -19.67
N HIS A 178 16.85 1.93 -19.79
CA HIS A 178 15.98 3.08 -19.56
C HIS A 178 16.22 4.26 -20.54
N GLN A 179 17.43 4.79 -20.64
CA GLN A 179 17.79 5.88 -21.54
C GLN A 179 18.81 5.45 -22.60
N GLN A 180 19.14 4.16 -22.67
CA GLN A 180 20.13 3.59 -23.60
C GLN A 180 21.54 4.21 -23.49
N GLU A 181 21.86 4.77 -22.33
CA GLU A 181 23.14 5.46 -22.11
C GLU A 181 24.31 4.51 -21.83
N LEU A 182 24.02 3.29 -21.31
CA LEU A 182 25.06 2.31 -20.97
C LEU A 182 25.29 1.25 -22.05
N THR A 183 24.27 0.88 -22.82
CA THR A 183 24.32 -0.24 -23.77
C THR A 183 24.06 0.16 -25.22
N GLY A 184 23.75 1.42 -25.50
CA GLY A 184 23.37 1.88 -26.84
C GLY A 184 21.95 1.43 -27.26
N HIS A 185 21.60 1.62 -28.51
CA HIS A 185 20.28 1.31 -29.02
C HIS A 185 20.07 -0.21 -29.16
N VAL A 186 18.99 -0.72 -28.58
CA VAL A 186 18.62 -2.15 -28.60
C VAL A 186 17.39 -2.33 -29.48
N THR A 187 17.46 -3.23 -30.46
CA THR A 187 16.33 -3.61 -31.32
C THR A 187 15.41 -4.63 -30.62
N ASP A 188 14.17 -4.75 -31.10
CA ASP A 188 13.23 -5.78 -30.58
C ASP A 188 13.81 -7.20 -30.66
N ALA A 189 14.54 -7.53 -31.73
CA ALA A 189 15.18 -8.85 -31.90
C ALA A 189 16.29 -9.10 -30.86
N GLN A 190 17.14 -8.10 -30.63
CA GLN A 190 18.19 -8.16 -29.61
C GLN A 190 17.61 -8.25 -28.21
N TYR A 191 16.56 -7.46 -27.91
CA TYR A 191 15.87 -7.55 -26.62
C TYR A 191 15.21 -8.92 -26.41
N ASN A 192 14.63 -9.51 -27.47
CA ASN A 192 14.10 -10.87 -27.39
C ASN A 192 15.20 -11.91 -27.14
N GLN A 193 16.40 -11.73 -27.68
CA GLN A 193 17.55 -12.58 -27.36
C GLN A 193 17.91 -12.50 -25.86
N TYR A 194 18.04 -11.29 -25.29
CA TYR A 194 18.20 -11.11 -23.85
C TYR A 194 17.10 -11.84 -23.05
N TRP A 195 15.85 -11.72 -23.50
CA TRP A 195 14.71 -12.33 -22.83
C TRP A 195 14.81 -13.85 -22.78
N GLN A 196 15.15 -14.49 -23.90
CA GLN A 196 15.26 -15.95 -23.99
C GLN A 196 16.54 -16.49 -23.35
N GLU A 197 17.66 -15.76 -23.40
CA GLU A 197 18.95 -16.23 -22.90
C GLU A 197 19.14 -15.94 -21.41
N LYS A 198 18.48 -14.92 -20.85
CA LYS A 198 18.68 -14.52 -19.46
C LYS A 198 17.39 -14.55 -18.64
N VAL A 199 16.34 -13.82 -19.04
CA VAL A 199 15.14 -13.64 -18.21
C VAL A 199 14.44 -14.96 -17.94
N ILE A 200 14.10 -15.69 -18.97
CA ILE A 200 13.35 -16.95 -18.85
C ILE A 200 14.18 -18.05 -18.11
N PRO A 201 15.46 -18.29 -18.45
CA PRO A 201 16.24 -19.28 -17.73
C PRO A 201 16.50 -18.92 -16.26
N GLN A 202 16.79 -17.67 -15.94
CA GLN A 202 17.00 -17.23 -14.56
C GLN A 202 15.73 -17.33 -13.71
N LEU A 203 14.57 -16.92 -14.24
CA LEU A 203 13.29 -17.12 -13.55
C LEU A 203 12.99 -18.61 -13.33
N ARG A 204 13.32 -19.47 -14.30
CA ARG A 204 13.19 -20.93 -14.12
C ARG A 204 14.06 -21.44 -12.96
N GLU A 205 15.30 -20.97 -12.84
CA GLU A 205 16.15 -21.34 -11.70
C GLU A 205 15.53 -20.91 -10.37
N LEU A 206 15.10 -19.66 -10.25
CA LEU A 206 14.49 -19.12 -9.04
C LEU A 206 13.20 -19.86 -8.64
N LEU A 207 12.37 -20.23 -9.62
CA LEU A 207 11.12 -20.94 -9.38
C LEU A 207 11.28 -22.44 -9.13
N SER A 208 12.45 -23.03 -9.42
CA SER A 208 12.64 -24.48 -9.30
C SER A 208 13.58 -24.90 -8.16
N ASN A 209 14.52 -24.02 -7.72
CA ASN A 209 15.64 -24.46 -6.90
C ASN A 209 15.53 -24.04 -5.41
N TYR A 210 14.52 -23.22 -5.05
CA TYR A 210 14.46 -22.56 -3.73
C TYR A 210 13.20 -22.89 -2.93
N GLY A 211 12.48 -23.96 -3.31
CA GLY A 211 11.26 -24.42 -2.64
C GLY A 211 10.04 -23.61 -3.03
N ASP A 212 9.10 -23.47 -2.09
CA ASP A 212 7.83 -22.78 -2.35
C ASP A 212 8.04 -21.26 -2.36
N ILE A 213 7.72 -20.63 -3.49
CA ILE A 213 7.84 -19.19 -3.69
C ILE A 213 6.46 -18.54 -3.55
N GLY A 214 6.34 -17.62 -2.59
CA GLY A 214 5.09 -16.94 -2.30
C GLY A 214 4.71 -15.91 -3.37
N LEU A 215 5.69 -15.16 -3.88
CA LEU A 215 5.48 -14.16 -4.92
C LEU A 215 6.74 -13.86 -5.74
N ILE A 216 6.56 -13.41 -6.97
CA ILE A 216 7.60 -12.71 -7.75
C ILE A 216 7.17 -11.25 -7.90
N TRP A 217 8.08 -10.36 -7.51
CA TRP A 217 7.93 -8.93 -7.59
C TRP A 217 8.73 -8.38 -8.77
N PHE A 218 8.03 -7.97 -9.80
CA PHE A 218 8.58 -7.34 -11.00
C PHE A 218 8.60 -5.82 -10.84
N ASP A 219 9.41 -5.13 -11.64
CA ASP A 219 9.61 -3.70 -11.48
C ASP A 219 9.55 -2.94 -12.81
N MET A 220 8.35 -2.76 -13.30
CA MET A 220 8.05 -1.94 -14.47
C MET A 220 7.01 -0.89 -14.09
N TRP A 221 7.37 0.39 -14.23
CA TRP A 221 6.52 1.52 -13.79
C TRP A 221 5.79 2.24 -14.92
N ILE A 222 6.01 1.80 -16.17
CA ILE A 222 5.26 2.27 -17.34
C ILE A 222 4.48 1.11 -17.96
N PRO A 223 3.38 1.37 -18.68
CA PRO A 223 2.69 0.34 -19.45
C PRO A 223 3.61 -0.30 -20.51
N TYR A 224 3.51 -1.61 -20.72
CA TYR A 224 4.36 -2.29 -21.70
C TYR A 224 4.27 -1.70 -23.12
N GLN A 225 3.11 -1.13 -23.49
CA GLN A 225 2.89 -0.47 -24.79
C GLN A 225 3.83 0.74 -25.02
N GLN A 226 4.36 1.31 -23.94
CA GLN A 226 5.31 2.44 -23.98
C GLN A 226 6.76 1.99 -23.83
N SER A 227 7.04 0.67 -23.95
CA SER A 227 8.36 0.10 -23.75
C SER A 227 8.76 -0.84 -24.88
N ILE A 228 9.97 -1.40 -24.78
CA ILE A 228 10.50 -2.39 -25.74
C ILE A 228 9.86 -3.78 -25.54
N ILE A 229 9.31 -4.06 -24.34
CA ILE A 229 8.70 -5.34 -24.00
C ILE A 229 7.44 -5.60 -24.83
N LYS A 230 7.23 -6.84 -25.24
CA LYS A 230 6.00 -7.28 -25.94
C LYS A 230 5.11 -8.05 -25.00
N LYS A 231 3.80 -7.95 -25.23
CA LYS A 231 2.78 -8.67 -24.43
C LYS A 231 3.05 -10.19 -24.36
N GLU A 232 3.49 -10.77 -25.45
CA GLU A 232 3.79 -12.20 -25.57
C GLU A 232 4.93 -12.63 -24.64
N GLN A 233 5.93 -11.77 -24.46
CA GLN A 233 7.03 -11.99 -23.52
C GLN A 233 6.53 -11.99 -22.07
N LEU A 234 5.66 -11.05 -21.69
CA LEU A 234 5.04 -11.01 -20.37
C LEU A 234 4.15 -12.25 -20.12
N LEU A 235 3.35 -12.64 -21.09
CA LEU A 235 2.53 -13.86 -21.00
C LEU A 235 3.39 -15.13 -20.91
N GLN A 236 4.56 -15.18 -21.54
CA GLN A 236 5.52 -16.27 -21.39
C GLN A 236 6.01 -16.41 -19.93
N VAL A 237 6.28 -15.28 -19.26
CA VAL A 237 6.65 -15.27 -17.84
C VAL A 237 5.49 -15.73 -16.97
N VAL A 238 4.28 -15.22 -17.19
CA VAL A 238 3.07 -15.70 -16.47
C VAL A 238 2.92 -17.20 -16.61
N LYS A 239 2.98 -17.73 -17.83
CA LYS A 239 2.88 -19.17 -18.11
C LYS A 239 3.96 -19.97 -17.37
N LEU A 240 5.20 -19.49 -17.38
CA LEU A 240 6.31 -20.14 -16.68
C LEU A 240 6.04 -20.22 -15.17
N ILE A 241 5.61 -19.11 -14.55
CA ILE A 241 5.31 -19.06 -13.12
C ILE A 241 4.15 -19.99 -12.78
N ARG A 242 3.05 -19.96 -13.55
CA ARG A 242 1.88 -20.81 -13.30
C ARG A 242 2.19 -22.31 -13.45
N GLN A 243 3.11 -22.67 -14.36
CA GLN A 243 3.54 -24.06 -14.55
C GLN A 243 4.43 -24.56 -13.40
N LEU A 244 5.36 -23.75 -12.91
CA LEU A 244 6.34 -24.18 -11.90
C LEU A 244 5.85 -23.95 -10.47
N GLN A 245 5.14 -22.85 -10.23
CA GLN A 245 4.66 -22.42 -8.92
C GLN A 245 3.21 -21.88 -9.05
N PRO A 246 2.17 -22.73 -9.14
CA PRO A 246 0.79 -22.29 -9.37
C PRO A 246 0.24 -21.32 -8.33
N GLN A 247 0.76 -21.40 -7.07
CA GLN A 247 0.35 -20.55 -5.95
C GLN A 247 1.18 -19.26 -5.81
N CYS A 248 2.23 -19.10 -6.61
CA CYS A 248 3.08 -17.91 -6.60
C CYS A 248 2.32 -16.69 -7.13
N LEU A 249 2.34 -15.58 -6.38
CA LEU A 249 1.68 -14.34 -6.76
C LEU A 249 2.56 -13.50 -7.70
N ILE A 250 1.90 -12.74 -8.56
CA ILE A 250 2.53 -11.84 -9.53
C ILE A 250 1.99 -10.43 -9.31
N ASN A 251 2.87 -9.45 -9.12
CA ASN A 251 2.46 -8.06 -8.95
C ASN A 251 2.18 -7.34 -10.29
N SER A 252 1.47 -6.21 -10.23
CA SER A 252 1.11 -5.40 -11.41
C SER A 252 2.31 -4.78 -12.14
N ARG A 253 3.47 -4.66 -11.45
CA ARG A 253 4.70 -4.16 -12.09
C ARG A 253 5.38 -5.19 -13.00
N LEU A 254 4.74 -6.32 -13.28
CA LEU A 254 5.05 -7.13 -14.45
C LEU A 254 4.84 -6.31 -15.76
N GLY A 255 3.93 -5.34 -15.75
CA GLY A 255 3.60 -4.48 -16.88
C GLY A 255 2.28 -4.82 -17.57
N LEU A 256 1.58 -5.89 -17.13
CA LEU A 256 0.22 -6.22 -17.56
C LEU A 256 -0.82 -5.53 -16.67
N PRO A 257 -2.05 -5.28 -17.19
CA PRO A 257 -3.16 -4.78 -16.38
C PRO A 257 -3.44 -5.69 -15.17
N THR A 258 -3.91 -5.10 -14.09
CA THR A 258 -4.29 -5.83 -12.88
C THR A 258 -5.64 -6.53 -13.12
N ASP A 259 -5.59 -7.74 -13.60
CA ASP A 259 -6.73 -8.66 -13.72
C ASP A 259 -6.41 -10.01 -13.05
N ALA A 260 -7.44 -10.76 -12.72
CA ALA A 260 -7.28 -11.98 -11.94
C ALA A 260 -6.54 -13.11 -12.70
N GLU A 261 -6.42 -13.05 -14.00
CA GLU A 261 -5.79 -14.09 -14.81
C GLU A 261 -4.26 -13.96 -14.85
N ASN A 262 -3.76 -12.74 -15.03
CA ASN A 262 -2.34 -12.48 -15.31
C ASN A 262 -1.60 -11.90 -14.11
N VAL A 263 -2.26 -11.09 -13.30
CA VAL A 263 -1.69 -10.35 -12.16
C VAL A 263 -2.54 -10.60 -10.93
N ASP A 264 -1.92 -10.85 -9.79
CA ASP A 264 -2.61 -11.26 -8.56
C ASP A 264 -2.83 -10.11 -7.58
N PHE A 265 -1.96 -9.10 -7.62
CA PHE A 265 -2.08 -7.91 -6.77
C PHE A 265 -1.49 -6.67 -7.42
N GLN A 266 -2.05 -5.53 -7.08
CA GLN A 266 -1.56 -4.23 -7.51
C GLN A 266 -0.43 -3.74 -6.60
N THR A 267 0.64 -3.23 -7.17
CA THR A 267 1.67 -2.47 -6.46
C THR A 267 1.55 -1.00 -6.84
N LEU A 268 1.36 -0.14 -5.84
CA LEU A 268 1.34 1.31 -6.03
C LEU A 268 2.75 1.87 -6.31
N GLY A 269 2.87 3.17 -6.49
CA GLY A 269 4.16 3.84 -6.63
C GLY A 269 4.99 3.74 -5.34
N ASP A 270 6.30 3.92 -5.48
CA ASP A 270 7.26 3.87 -4.37
C ASP A 270 6.95 4.95 -3.33
N ASN A 271 6.79 4.56 -2.07
CA ASN A 271 6.37 5.44 -0.98
C ASN A 271 5.04 6.19 -1.24
N GLN A 272 4.21 5.72 -2.19
CA GLN A 272 2.90 6.29 -2.48
C GLN A 272 1.81 5.48 -1.78
N PHE A 273 1.01 6.14 -0.96
CA PHE A 273 -0.07 5.52 -0.21
C PHE A 273 -1.39 5.58 -0.99
N GLY A 274 -2.30 4.64 -0.69
CA GLY A 274 -3.65 4.69 -1.21
C GLY A 274 -4.41 5.92 -0.71
N SER A 275 -5.30 6.47 -1.54
CA SER A 275 -6.19 7.58 -1.18
C SER A 275 -7.64 7.14 -1.03
N THR A 276 -7.99 5.96 -1.58
CA THR A 276 -9.35 5.42 -1.58
C THR A 276 -9.32 3.91 -1.34
N TYR A 277 -10.45 3.36 -0.88
CA TYR A 277 -10.61 1.92 -0.71
C TYR A 277 -10.48 1.18 -2.05
N ILE A 278 -9.61 0.16 -2.10
CA ILE A 278 -9.39 -0.68 -3.27
C ILE A 278 -9.79 -2.12 -2.92
N ALA A 279 -10.78 -2.67 -3.62
CA ALA A 279 -11.36 -3.98 -3.29
C ALA A 279 -10.46 -5.19 -3.60
N HIS A 280 -9.62 -5.10 -4.64
CA HIS A 280 -8.67 -6.17 -4.99
C HIS A 280 -7.39 -6.10 -4.15
N PRO A 281 -6.59 -7.17 -4.06
CA PRO A 281 -5.32 -7.16 -3.31
C PRO A 281 -4.35 -6.11 -3.86
N TRP A 282 -3.74 -5.34 -2.95
CA TRP A 282 -2.74 -4.34 -3.31
C TRP A 282 -1.76 -4.06 -2.18
N GLU A 283 -0.66 -3.44 -2.50
CA GLU A 283 0.36 -2.98 -1.54
C GLU A 283 1.00 -1.67 -1.94
N THR A 284 1.64 -1.02 -0.96
CA THR A 284 2.65 0.01 -1.18
C THR A 284 4.02 -0.54 -0.78
N PRO A 285 5.03 -0.49 -1.64
CA PRO A 285 6.42 -0.64 -1.24
C PRO A 285 6.92 0.69 -0.67
N GLY A 286 7.54 0.65 0.49
CA GLY A 286 8.10 1.85 1.14
C GLY A 286 9.43 1.59 1.80
N THR A 287 10.17 2.65 2.11
CA THR A 287 11.50 2.61 2.71
C THR A 287 11.49 3.14 4.14
N ILE A 288 12.43 2.69 4.98
CA ILE A 288 12.75 3.32 6.27
C ILE A 288 13.71 4.50 6.04
N ALA A 289 14.76 4.27 5.27
CA ALA A 289 15.68 5.28 4.77
C ALA A 289 15.11 6.00 3.55
N HIS A 290 15.78 7.01 3.03
CA HIS A 290 15.45 7.56 1.72
C HIS A 290 15.81 6.57 0.60
N SER A 291 17.03 6.01 0.63
CA SER A 291 17.51 5.02 -0.33
C SER A 291 16.93 3.61 -0.10
N TRP A 292 16.73 2.83 -1.16
CA TRP A 292 16.38 1.41 -1.08
C TRP A 292 17.58 0.56 -0.67
N GLY A 293 18.69 0.66 -1.40
CA GLY A 293 19.95 0.05 -1.04
C GLY A 293 20.67 0.84 0.05
N TYR A 294 21.62 0.20 0.76
CA TYR A 294 22.38 0.88 1.79
C TYR A 294 23.17 2.07 1.23
N ASN A 295 22.96 3.22 1.83
CA ASN A 295 23.68 4.45 1.56
C ASN A 295 24.36 4.94 2.85
N GLY A 296 25.68 5.02 2.87
CA GLY A 296 26.44 5.49 4.03
C GLY A 296 26.31 6.98 4.31
N GLN A 297 25.75 7.75 3.36
CA GLN A 297 25.45 9.19 3.48
C GLN A 297 23.99 9.44 3.86
N GLU A 298 23.24 8.41 4.28
CA GLU A 298 21.83 8.52 4.63
C GLU A 298 21.62 9.35 5.90
N ASN A 299 20.73 10.32 5.83
CA ASN A 299 20.34 11.20 6.94
C ASN A 299 18.82 11.39 7.06
N GLU A 300 18.03 10.75 6.17
CA GLU A 300 16.58 10.86 6.13
C GLU A 300 15.91 9.53 6.52
N TRP A 301 15.72 9.33 7.82
CA TRP A 301 15.10 8.13 8.35
C TRP A 301 13.67 8.40 8.79
N LYS A 302 12.70 7.66 8.25
CA LYS A 302 11.32 7.72 8.74
C LYS A 302 11.25 7.35 10.22
N SER A 303 10.45 8.08 10.96
CA SER A 303 10.15 7.76 12.36
C SER A 303 9.28 6.50 12.47
N THR A 304 9.25 5.88 13.64
CA THR A 304 8.36 4.75 13.93
C THR A 304 6.88 5.14 13.75
N SER A 305 6.50 6.37 14.11
CA SER A 305 5.14 6.89 13.87
C SER A 305 4.79 6.96 12.38
N GLN A 306 5.72 7.39 11.51
CA GLN A 306 5.50 7.40 10.06
C GLN A 306 5.37 5.99 9.49
N ILE A 307 6.09 5.01 10.04
CA ILE A 307 5.96 3.59 9.64
C ILE A 307 4.58 3.06 10.04
N PHE A 308 4.10 3.36 11.26
CA PHE A 308 2.73 2.98 11.68
C PHE A 308 1.67 3.66 10.83
N GLN A 309 1.82 4.95 10.54
CA GLN A 309 0.91 5.67 9.68
C GLN A 309 0.83 5.02 8.30
N SER A 310 1.96 4.64 7.71
CA SER A 310 2.04 3.95 6.42
C SER A 310 1.35 2.59 6.45
N LEU A 311 1.62 1.76 7.46
CA LEU A 311 1.02 0.44 7.59
C LEU A 311 -0.50 0.53 7.81
N ILE A 312 -0.92 1.31 8.78
CA ILE A 312 -2.32 1.37 9.21
C ILE A 312 -3.20 2.06 8.16
N SER A 313 -2.72 3.13 7.53
CA SER A 313 -3.47 3.78 6.44
C SER A 313 -3.70 2.82 5.26
N ASN A 314 -2.69 2.05 4.86
CA ASN A 314 -2.85 1.06 3.80
C ASN A 314 -3.87 -0.03 4.17
N VAL A 315 -3.79 -0.59 5.39
CA VAL A 315 -4.73 -1.62 5.85
C VAL A 315 -6.15 -1.05 5.92
N SER A 316 -6.31 0.21 6.33
CA SER A 316 -7.62 0.90 6.38
C SER A 316 -8.26 1.09 5.01
N LEU A 317 -7.49 0.96 3.93
CA LEU A 317 -7.92 1.02 2.54
C LEU A 317 -7.87 -0.36 1.84
N ASN A 318 -7.76 -1.44 2.62
CA ASN A 318 -7.66 -2.84 2.19
C ASN A 318 -6.31 -3.22 1.56
N GLY A 319 -5.25 -2.45 1.79
CA GLY A 319 -3.91 -2.71 1.26
C GLY A 319 -2.95 -3.37 2.25
N GLY A 320 -1.78 -3.70 1.74
CA GLY A 320 -0.62 -4.13 2.50
C GLY A 320 0.51 -3.10 2.47
N PHE A 321 1.53 -3.32 3.28
CA PHE A 321 2.73 -2.52 3.30
C PHE A 321 3.97 -3.41 3.30
N THR A 322 4.86 -3.19 2.32
CA THR A 322 6.13 -3.90 2.21
C THR A 322 7.25 -2.91 2.52
N LEU A 323 7.85 -3.05 3.71
CA LEU A 323 8.81 -2.09 4.25
C LEU A 323 10.25 -2.54 3.97
N ASN A 324 11.02 -1.68 3.33
CA ASN A 324 12.37 -1.98 2.89
C ASN A 324 13.44 -1.74 3.95
N ILE A 325 14.42 -2.65 3.98
CA ILE A 325 15.72 -2.46 4.60
C ILE A 325 16.84 -2.55 3.55
N GLY A 326 17.92 -1.80 3.76
CA GLY A 326 19.14 -1.86 2.97
C GLY A 326 20.31 -2.35 3.82
N PRO A 327 20.62 -3.66 3.87
CA PRO A 327 21.78 -4.15 4.61
C PRO A 327 23.12 -3.69 3.99
N ARG A 328 24.14 -3.53 4.84
CA ARG A 328 25.53 -3.27 4.42
C ARG A 328 26.13 -4.46 3.70
N ALA A 329 27.26 -4.27 3.06
CA ALA A 329 27.98 -5.36 2.36
C ALA A 329 28.40 -6.51 3.28
N ASP A 330 28.62 -6.26 4.56
CA ASP A 330 28.90 -7.29 5.57
C ASP A 330 27.64 -7.98 6.13
N GLY A 331 26.46 -7.66 5.61
CA GLY A 331 25.17 -8.22 6.01
C GLY A 331 24.53 -7.55 7.22
N THR A 332 25.19 -6.61 7.89
CA THR A 332 24.61 -5.90 9.03
C THR A 332 23.52 -4.93 8.58
N VAL A 333 22.45 -4.85 9.35
CA VAL A 333 21.35 -3.88 9.12
C VAL A 333 21.63 -2.61 9.91
N PRO A 334 21.45 -1.40 9.34
CA PRO A 334 21.60 -0.15 10.07
C PRO A 334 20.77 -0.12 11.36
N TYR A 335 21.36 0.43 12.43
CA TYR A 335 20.73 0.51 13.74
C TYR A 335 19.38 1.21 13.69
N GLU A 336 19.27 2.26 12.89
CA GLU A 336 18.05 3.05 12.68
C GLU A 336 16.89 2.19 12.16
N SER A 337 17.18 1.23 11.28
CA SER A 337 16.18 0.26 10.81
C SER A 337 15.84 -0.78 11.88
N VAL A 338 16.86 -1.33 12.56
CA VAL A 338 16.68 -2.36 13.59
C VAL A 338 15.83 -1.84 14.75
N SER A 339 16.15 -0.65 15.27
CA SER A 339 15.41 -0.03 16.38
C SER A 339 13.93 0.14 16.04
N ARG A 340 13.62 0.73 14.88
CA ARG A 340 12.23 0.98 14.45
C ARG A 340 11.46 -0.32 14.23
N LEU A 341 12.10 -1.33 13.65
CA LEU A 341 11.46 -2.63 13.43
C LEU A 341 11.14 -3.35 14.74
N HIS A 342 12.00 -3.25 15.75
CA HIS A 342 11.70 -3.79 17.09
C HIS A 342 10.53 -3.07 17.75
N GLU A 343 10.46 -1.74 17.64
CA GLU A 343 9.34 -0.94 18.17
C GLU A 343 8.01 -1.31 17.48
N VAL A 344 8.03 -1.43 16.14
CA VAL A 344 6.86 -1.89 15.36
C VAL A 344 6.44 -3.28 15.81
N GLY A 345 7.39 -4.20 15.96
CA GLY A 345 7.11 -5.56 16.40
C GLY A 345 6.55 -5.63 17.83
N ALA A 346 7.05 -4.81 18.74
CA ALA A 346 6.54 -4.72 20.11
C ALA A 346 5.08 -4.25 20.13
N TRP A 347 4.74 -3.25 19.34
CA TRP A 347 3.36 -2.76 19.19
C TRP A 347 2.44 -3.84 18.57
N LEU A 348 2.87 -4.48 17.47
CA LEU A 348 2.08 -5.51 16.79
C LEU A 348 1.80 -6.75 17.65
N LYS A 349 2.63 -7.07 18.65
CA LYS A 349 2.36 -8.13 19.62
C LYS A 349 1.10 -7.84 20.45
N ASN A 350 0.81 -6.57 20.70
CA ASN A 350 -0.34 -6.15 21.52
C ASN A 350 -1.56 -5.79 20.67
N TYR A 351 -1.37 -5.19 19.51
CA TYR A 351 -2.43 -4.54 18.72
C TYR A 351 -2.58 -5.12 17.31
N GLY A 352 -1.78 -6.12 16.95
CA GLY A 352 -1.78 -6.72 15.61
C GLY A 352 -3.09 -7.39 15.19
N GLU A 353 -4.02 -7.62 16.14
CA GLU A 353 -5.37 -8.10 15.83
C GLU A 353 -6.10 -7.18 14.85
N GLY A 354 -5.93 -5.86 14.97
CA GLY A 354 -6.50 -4.86 14.07
C GLY A 354 -5.76 -4.71 12.73
N ILE A 355 -4.67 -5.47 12.51
CA ILE A 355 -3.84 -5.42 11.32
C ILE A 355 -3.95 -6.72 10.51
N TYR A 356 -3.53 -7.85 11.09
CA TYR A 356 -3.50 -9.13 10.39
C TYR A 356 -4.90 -9.67 10.13
N GLY A 357 -5.19 -10.02 8.87
CA GLY A 357 -6.51 -10.45 8.44
C GLY A 357 -7.60 -9.37 8.57
N ALA A 358 -7.21 -8.13 8.90
CA ALA A 358 -8.12 -7.01 8.89
C ALA A 358 -8.16 -6.36 7.50
N THR A 359 -9.24 -5.65 7.23
CA THR A 359 -9.45 -4.87 6.01
C THR A 359 -9.97 -3.49 6.36
N GLY A 360 -10.01 -2.56 5.41
CA GLY A 360 -10.71 -1.30 5.57
C GLY A 360 -12.22 -1.47 5.62
N LEU A 361 -12.91 -0.45 6.10
CA LEU A 361 -14.33 -0.28 5.87
C LEU A 361 -14.52 0.39 4.49
N PRO A 362 -15.53 -0.01 3.71
CA PRO A 362 -15.81 0.61 2.40
C PRO A 362 -16.49 1.99 2.57
N LEU A 363 -15.93 2.82 3.44
CA LEU A 363 -16.32 4.23 3.60
C LEU A 363 -15.56 5.06 2.57
N LYS A 364 -16.22 5.96 1.87
CA LYS A 364 -15.58 6.88 0.92
C LYS A 364 -14.54 7.76 1.62
N SER A 365 -14.82 8.19 2.84
CA SER A 365 -13.88 8.91 3.71
C SER A 365 -13.54 8.04 4.91
N ASN A 366 -12.46 7.29 4.82
CA ASN A 366 -11.92 6.47 5.93
C ASN A 366 -10.67 7.10 6.56
N HIS A 367 -10.44 8.38 6.29
CA HIS A 367 -9.42 9.19 6.92
C HIS A 367 -10.07 10.15 7.91
N PHE A 368 -9.66 10.04 9.17
CA PHE A 368 -10.10 10.88 10.28
C PHE A 368 -8.92 11.72 10.74
N ASP A 369 -9.16 12.91 11.29
CA ASP A 369 -8.11 13.77 11.84
C ASP A 369 -7.40 13.16 13.06
N TRP A 370 -8.01 12.16 13.70
CA TRP A 370 -7.42 11.39 14.79
C TRP A 370 -6.74 10.08 14.33
N GLY A 371 -7.02 9.54 13.11
CA GLY A 371 -6.42 8.30 12.64
C GLY A 371 -7.24 7.52 11.62
N TYR A 372 -7.33 6.18 11.78
CA TYR A 372 -7.90 5.27 10.79
C TYR A 372 -8.76 4.18 11.41
N LEU A 373 -9.68 3.62 10.59
CA LEU A 373 -10.47 2.45 10.93
C LEU A 373 -10.01 1.22 10.12
N THR A 374 -9.87 0.09 10.81
CA THR A 374 -9.76 -1.23 10.18
C THR A 374 -10.84 -2.15 10.71
N SER A 375 -11.11 -3.26 10.04
CA SER A 375 -12.21 -4.15 10.44
C SER A 375 -11.97 -5.62 10.10
N LYS A 376 -12.65 -6.47 10.85
CA LYS A 376 -12.90 -7.88 10.52
C LYS A 376 -14.41 -8.08 10.47
N VAL A 377 -14.93 -8.17 9.25
CA VAL A 377 -16.37 -8.27 9.02
C VAL A 377 -16.76 -9.72 8.80
N GLY A 378 -17.67 -10.23 9.63
CA GLY A 378 -18.25 -11.55 9.52
C GLY A 378 -19.77 -11.51 9.37
N GLN A 379 -20.39 -12.63 9.03
CA GLN A 379 -21.85 -12.72 8.83
C GLN A 379 -22.66 -12.50 10.12
N GLN A 380 -22.12 -12.92 11.27
CA GLN A 380 -22.81 -12.81 12.56
C GLN A 380 -22.09 -11.87 13.52
N LYS A 381 -20.78 -11.81 13.47
CA LYS A 381 -19.95 -11.00 14.34
C LYS A 381 -18.96 -10.20 13.53
N SER A 382 -18.85 -8.91 13.85
CA SER A 382 -17.88 -8.01 13.25
C SER A 382 -17.10 -7.27 14.33
N THR A 383 -15.86 -6.90 14.00
CA THR A 383 -15.03 -6.07 14.87
C THR A 383 -14.46 -4.92 14.05
N VAL A 384 -14.57 -3.71 14.58
CA VAL A 384 -13.93 -2.51 14.03
C VAL A 384 -12.86 -2.05 15.01
N TYR A 385 -11.72 -1.65 14.49
CA TYR A 385 -10.59 -1.13 15.27
C TYR A 385 -10.35 0.31 14.86
N ALA A 386 -10.45 1.23 15.84
CA ALA A 386 -10.04 2.63 15.66
C ALA A 386 -8.60 2.79 16.12
N HIS A 387 -7.72 3.15 15.19
CA HIS A 387 -6.29 3.39 15.44
C HIS A 387 -6.08 4.89 15.60
N ILE A 388 -5.81 5.33 16.83
CA ILE A 388 -5.76 6.74 17.22
C ILE A 388 -4.31 7.19 17.27
N PHE A 389 -3.92 8.05 16.33
CA PHE A 389 -2.63 8.72 16.27
C PHE A 389 -2.64 10.04 17.04
N ASN A 390 -3.73 10.80 16.88
CA ASN A 390 -3.93 12.09 17.51
C ASN A 390 -5.03 11.96 18.57
N TRP A 391 -4.64 11.96 19.84
CA TRP A 391 -5.60 11.87 20.95
C TRP A 391 -6.44 13.14 21.00
N PRO A 392 -7.79 13.04 20.92
CA PRO A 392 -8.65 14.21 20.92
C PRO A 392 -8.53 15.02 22.23
N LEU A 393 -8.37 16.34 22.12
CA LEU A 393 -8.22 17.23 23.28
C LEU A 393 -9.45 17.24 24.22
N ASP A 394 -10.64 17.01 23.69
CA ASP A 394 -11.89 16.91 24.43
C ASP A 394 -12.18 15.49 24.90
N HIS A 395 -11.22 14.56 24.70
CA HIS A 395 -11.34 13.12 25.04
C HIS A 395 -12.56 12.42 24.40
N LYS A 396 -13.04 12.94 23.26
CA LYS A 396 -14.15 12.35 22.50
C LYS A 396 -13.70 11.87 21.14
N LEU A 397 -13.77 10.57 20.93
CA LEU A 397 -13.57 10.01 19.60
C LEU A 397 -14.91 9.99 18.86
N ARG A 398 -14.93 10.60 17.68
CA ARG A 398 -16.10 10.70 16.80
C ARG A 398 -15.92 9.80 15.60
N ILE A 399 -16.92 8.94 15.35
CA ILE A 399 -16.96 8.03 14.20
C ILE A 399 -18.30 8.16 13.52
N THR A 400 -18.30 8.58 12.26
CA THR A 400 -19.51 8.70 11.44
C THR A 400 -19.59 7.55 10.44
N GLY A 401 -20.80 7.13 10.06
CA GLY A 401 -21.04 6.13 9.02
C GLY A 401 -21.24 4.70 9.52
N ILE A 402 -21.14 4.43 10.83
CA ILE A 402 -21.49 3.12 11.40
C ILE A 402 -22.92 3.20 11.96
N LYS A 403 -23.88 2.57 11.27
CA LYS A 403 -25.30 2.52 11.69
C LYS A 403 -25.59 1.40 12.70
N SER A 404 -24.85 0.32 12.64
CA SER A 404 -24.98 -0.78 13.60
C SER A 404 -24.57 -0.33 15.01
N LYS A 405 -25.29 -0.83 16.03
CA LYS A 405 -24.97 -0.53 17.42
C LYS A 405 -23.92 -1.52 17.95
N PRO A 406 -22.78 -1.05 18.47
CA PRO A 406 -21.81 -1.94 19.10
C PRO A 406 -22.36 -2.55 20.40
N VAL A 407 -22.03 -3.80 20.68
CA VAL A 407 -22.37 -4.48 21.94
C VAL A 407 -21.29 -4.26 22.99
N GLU A 408 -20.06 -4.01 22.56
CA GLU A 408 -18.92 -3.75 23.44
C GLU A 408 -17.96 -2.77 22.77
N ILE A 409 -17.46 -1.80 23.54
CA ILE A 409 -16.36 -0.91 23.12
C ILE A 409 -15.29 -0.91 24.21
N SER A 410 -14.06 -1.20 23.82
CA SER A 410 -12.94 -1.25 24.75
C SER A 410 -11.69 -0.61 24.18
N LEU A 411 -11.01 0.21 25.00
CA LEU A 411 -9.67 0.70 24.73
C LEU A 411 -8.68 -0.40 25.07
N MET A 412 -7.85 -0.76 24.09
CA MET A 412 -6.83 -1.77 24.28
C MET A 412 -5.64 -1.15 25.04
N ASN A 413 -5.28 -1.77 26.17
CA ASN A 413 -4.11 -1.42 26.97
C ASN A 413 -3.29 -2.69 27.22
N GLY A 414 -2.45 -3.04 26.26
CA GLY A 414 -1.77 -4.31 26.26
C GLY A 414 -2.76 -5.49 26.33
N LYS A 415 -2.72 -6.28 27.42
CA LYS A 415 -3.56 -7.46 27.58
C LYS A 415 -4.92 -7.20 28.27
N THR A 416 -5.09 -6.04 28.90
CA THR A 416 -6.29 -5.74 29.70
C THR A 416 -7.10 -4.62 29.05
N PRO A 417 -8.19 -4.92 28.33
CA PRO A 417 -9.04 -3.90 27.75
C PRO A 417 -9.75 -3.05 28.80
N ILE A 418 -9.87 -1.75 28.55
CA ILE A 418 -10.61 -0.80 29.38
C ILE A 418 -11.94 -0.50 28.70
N GLN A 419 -13.06 -0.73 29.40
CA GLN A 419 -14.38 -0.44 28.86
C GLN A 419 -14.60 1.07 28.69
N ILE A 420 -15.16 1.47 27.55
CA ILE A 420 -15.41 2.86 27.18
C ILE A 420 -16.91 3.14 27.14
N LYS A 421 -17.32 4.26 27.73
CA LYS A 421 -18.68 4.79 27.59
C LYS A 421 -18.85 5.40 26.21
N TYR A 422 -20.02 5.22 25.62
CA TYR A 422 -20.35 5.75 24.31
C TYR A 422 -21.82 6.21 24.23
N ASP A 423 -22.08 7.13 23.31
CA ASP A 423 -23.42 7.52 22.86
C ASP A 423 -23.48 7.40 21.33
N GLN A 424 -24.62 6.95 20.82
CA GLN A 424 -24.85 6.80 19.39
C GLN A 424 -26.18 7.45 19.02
N LYS A 425 -26.12 8.47 18.18
CA LYS A 425 -27.27 9.13 17.57
C LYS A 425 -27.18 9.04 16.07
N LEU A 426 -28.20 8.52 15.40
CA LEU A 426 -28.19 8.28 13.95
C LEU A 426 -27.00 7.37 13.57
N SER A 427 -26.16 7.82 12.64
CA SER A 427 -24.91 7.15 12.25
C SER A 427 -23.67 7.74 12.94
N LEU A 428 -23.85 8.57 13.96
CA LEU A 428 -22.77 9.20 14.73
C LEU A 428 -22.53 8.43 16.03
N LEU A 429 -21.30 8.00 16.21
CA LEU A 429 -20.83 7.29 17.39
C LEU A 429 -19.80 8.15 18.12
N HIS A 430 -20.11 8.56 19.34
CA HIS A 430 -19.24 9.33 20.20
C HIS A 430 -18.75 8.45 21.36
N LEU A 431 -17.43 8.31 21.49
CA LEU A 431 -16.77 7.51 22.51
C LEU A 431 -16.07 8.42 23.51
N GLN A 432 -16.31 8.20 24.80
CA GLN A 432 -15.61 8.92 25.84
C GLN A 432 -14.29 8.21 26.16
N LEU A 433 -13.20 8.80 25.75
CA LEU A 433 -11.85 8.32 26.03
C LEU A 433 -11.38 8.74 27.44
N PRO A 434 -10.44 8.01 28.06
CA PRO A 434 -9.76 8.47 29.27
C PRO A 434 -8.83 9.64 28.99
N ASP A 435 -8.37 10.31 30.06
CA ASP A 435 -7.52 11.49 29.97
C ASP A 435 -6.14 11.14 29.40
N GLU A 436 -5.62 9.95 29.69
CA GLU A 436 -4.29 9.52 29.24
C GLU A 436 -4.39 8.57 28.05
N GLN A 437 -3.56 8.85 27.06
CA GLN A 437 -3.33 7.97 25.92
C GLN A 437 -2.48 6.76 26.36
N PRO A 438 -2.94 5.51 26.18
CA PRO A 438 -2.22 4.34 26.69
C PRO A 438 -0.96 3.97 25.90
N ASP A 439 -0.89 4.33 24.64
CA ASP A 439 0.28 4.08 23.76
C ASP A 439 0.69 5.36 23.08
N HIS A 440 1.98 5.69 23.15
CA HIS A 440 2.50 6.97 22.64
C HIS A 440 2.61 7.01 21.10
N TYR A 441 2.57 5.86 20.42
CA TYR A 441 2.54 5.83 18.96
C TYR A 441 1.11 5.80 18.43
N VAL A 442 0.37 4.74 18.78
CA VAL A 442 -0.97 4.49 18.26
C VAL A 442 -1.78 3.73 19.29
N SER A 443 -2.79 4.37 19.84
CA SER A 443 -3.76 3.70 20.70
C SER A 443 -4.85 3.02 19.88
N GLN A 444 -5.39 1.90 20.35
CA GLN A 444 -6.40 1.14 19.63
C GLN A 444 -7.67 0.97 20.45
N VAL A 445 -8.81 1.38 19.87
CA VAL A 445 -10.14 1.08 20.40
C VAL A 445 -10.77 -0.03 19.58
N ARG A 446 -11.31 -1.05 20.25
CA ARG A 446 -12.01 -2.17 19.64
C ARG A 446 -13.51 -2.01 19.85
N LEU A 447 -14.28 -2.05 18.76
CA LEU A 447 -15.75 -2.03 18.74
C LEU A 447 -16.24 -3.40 18.25
N THR A 448 -17.04 -4.08 19.05
CA THR A 448 -17.58 -5.40 18.74
C THR A 448 -19.07 -5.31 18.42
N PHE A 449 -19.49 -6.02 17.37
CA PHE A 449 -20.87 -6.09 16.89
C PHE A 449 -21.28 -7.57 16.81
N ASP A 450 -22.49 -7.89 17.26
CA ASP A 450 -23.12 -9.21 17.16
C ASP A 450 -24.21 -9.29 16.09
N THR A 451 -24.26 -8.27 15.23
CA THR A 451 -25.13 -8.15 14.07
C THR A 451 -24.28 -7.84 12.84
N PRO A 452 -24.80 -8.05 11.62
CA PRO A 452 -24.15 -7.56 10.40
C PRO A 452 -23.86 -6.07 10.50
N LEU A 453 -22.67 -5.67 10.04
CA LEU A 453 -22.27 -4.27 10.05
C LEU A 453 -23.00 -3.51 8.94
N VAL A 454 -23.78 -2.51 9.33
CA VAL A 454 -24.50 -1.61 8.42
C VAL A 454 -23.79 -0.28 8.39
N LEU A 455 -23.35 0.12 7.19
CA LEU A 455 -22.57 1.33 6.96
C LEU A 455 -23.34 2.34 6.14
N ASP A 456 -22.98 3.59 6.32
CA ASP A 456 -23.25 4.70 5.42
C ASP A 456 -21.96 5.04 4.69
N GLU A 457 -21.79 4.48 3.49
CA GLU A 457 -20.52 4.57 2.76
C GLU A 457 -20.15 6.00 2.35
N THR A 458 -21.15 6.89 2.27
CA THR A 458 -20.97 8.30 1.86
C THR A 458 -20.91 9.27 3.03
N ALA A 459 -20.93 8.77 4.28
CA ALA A 459 -20.92 9.59 5.47
C ALA A 459 -19.71 10.54 5.51
N VAL A 460 -19.98 11.82 5.73
CA VAL A 460 -18.96 12.82 5.99
C VAL A 460 -18.52 12.72 7.45
N GLN A 461 -17.22 12.65 7.68
CA GLN A 461 -16.66 12.49 9.03
C GLN A 461 -16.70 13.83 9.78
N GLU A 462 -17.14 13.79 11.06
CA GLU A 462 -17.02 14.92 11.98
C GLU A 462 -15.59 14.99 12.49
N SER A 463 -14.96 16.17 12.41
CA SER A 463 -13.63 16.38 12.96
C SER A 463 -13.65 16.40 14.50
N THR A 464 -12.48 16.23 15.14
CA THR A 464 -12.32 16.38 16.59
C THR A 464 -12.65 17.79 17.09
N PHE A 465 -12.69 18.77 16.19
CA PHE A 465 -13.06 20.16 16.47
C PHE A 465 -14.55 20.47 16.24
N GLY A 466 -15.35 19.48 15.81
CA GLY A 466 -16.77 19.64 15.55
C GLY A 466 -17.11 20.23 14.18
N GLY A 467 -16.19 20.15 13.20
CA GLY A 467 -16.37 20.61 11.84
C GLY A 467 -16.50 19.47 10.83
N PHE A 468 -16.83 19.82 9.59
CA PHE A 468 -17.01 18.86 8.49
C PHE A 468 -16.30 19.36 7.22
N SER A 469 -15.48 18.50 6.60
CA SER A 469 -14.87 18.76 5.30
C SER A 469 -15.68 18.07 4.20
N LEU A 470 -16.22 18.85 3.27
CA LEU A 470 -16.97 18.37 2.10
C LEU A 470 -16.05 18.48 0.87
N ASN A 471 -15.69 17.37 0.28
CA ASN A 471 -14.72 17.34 -0.82
C ASN A 471 -15.09 16.30 -1.90
N SER A 472 -14.22 16.10 -2.88
CA SER A 472 -14.44 15.16 -3.98
C SER A 472 -14.55 13.69 -3.54
N ILE A 473 -13.89 13.34 -2.44
CA ILE A 473 -13.81 11.94 -1.97
C ILE A 473 -15.14 11.52 -1.32
N ASN A 474 -15.70 12.37 -0.45
CA ASN A 474 -16.91 12.06 0.33
C ASN A 474 -18.21 12.57 -0.31
N SER A 475 -18.15 13.06 -1.55
CA SER A 475 -19.34 13.43 -2.33
C SER A 475 -20.18 12.20 -2.69
N VAL A 476 -21.51 12.32 -2.60
CA VAL A 476 -22.44 11.30 -3.11
C VAL A 476 -22.54 11.30 -4.62
N THR A 477 -22.16 12.41 -5.27
CA THR A 477 -22.10 12.51 -6.73
C THR A 477 -20.84 11.81 -7.24
N ASN A 478 -21.02 10.68 -7.91
CA ASN A 478 -19.89 9.93 -8.47
C ASN A 478 -19.67 10.32 -9.93
N ASN A 479 -18.88 11.35 -10.17
CA ASN A 479 -18.47 11.72 -11.52
C ASN A 479 -16.93 11.73 -11.63
N SER A 480 -16.35 10.54 -11.84
CA SER A 480 -14.89 10.33 -11.94
C SER A 480 -14.22 11.16 -13.04
N LYS A 481 -14.99 11.63 -14.05
CA LYS A 481 -14.49 12.47 -15.14
C LYS A 481 -14.21 13.92 -14.72
N THR A 482 -14.74 14.34 -13.59
CA THR A 482 -14.62 15.72 -13.08
C THR A 482 -13.62 15.86 -11.93
N ILE A 483 -13.00 14.76 -11.50
CA ILE A 483 -12.02 14.79 -10.41
C ILE A 483 -10.64 15.08 -11.01
N GLY A 484 -10.00 16.16 -10.54
CA GLY A 484 -8.60 16.46 -10.80
C GLY A 484 -7.71 15.64 -9.86
N TYR A 485 -6.58 15.19 -10.37
CA TYR A 485 -5.64 14.37 -9.62
C TYR A 485 -4.25 14.99 -9.63
N ASN A 486 -3.56 14.86 -8.51
CA ASN A 486 -2.12 14.95 -8.45
C ASN A 486 -1.57 13.53 -8.29
N GLY A 487 -0.93 13.02 -9.34
CA GLY A 487 -0.60 11.61 -9.40
C GLY A 487 -1.85 10.73 -9.31
N LYS A 488 -1.99 9.98 -8.21
CA LYS A 488 -3.18 9.13 -7.94
C LYS A 488 -4.13 9.73 -6.90
N ASN A 489 -3.78 10.85 -6.29
CA ASN A 489 -4.57 11.48 -5.24
C ASN A 489 -5.55 12.50 -5.83
N PRO A 490 -6.87 12.39 -5.54
CA PRO A 490 -7.82 13.41 -5.92
C PRO A 490 -7.54 14.69 -5.12
N THR A 491 -7.40 15.81 -5.83
CA THR A 491 -7.10 17.12 -5.24
C THR A 491 -8.27 18.08 -5.29
N HIS A 492 -9.10 17.98 -6.32
CA HIS A 492 -10.23 18.88 -6.53
C HIS A 492 -11.28 18.26 -7.44
N THR A 493 -12.45 18.87 -7.47
CA THR A 493 -13.48 18.54 -8.46
C THR A 493 -13.66 19.71 -9.42
N ILE A 494 -13.69 19.42 -10.72
CA ILE A 494 -13.99 20.41 -11.76
C ILE A 494 -15.50 20.60 -11.82
N VAL A 495 -15.98 21.75 -11.36
CA VAL A 495 -17.40 22.11 -11.31
C VAL A 495 -17.72 23.09 -12.42
N THR A 496 -18.75 22.77 -13.23
CA THR A 496 -19.34 23.62 -14.27
C THR A 496 -20.84 23.65 -14.08
N ALA A 497 -21.59 24.39 -14.90
CA ALA A 497 -23.06 24.42 -14.87
C ALA A 497 -23.69 23.02 -15.01
N ASP A 498 -23.00 22.08 -15.67
CA ASP A 498 -23.45 20.69 -15.85
C ASP A 498 -23.04 19.77 -14.71
N THR A 499 -22.26 20.27 -13.74
CA THR A 499 -21.72 19.48 -12.63
C THR A 499 -22.37 19.90 -11.32
N LYS A 500 -22.99 18.94 -10.65
CA LYS A 500 -23.62 19.12 -9.33
C LYS A 500 -22.84 18.30 -8.30
N MET A 501 -22.38 18.96 -7.23
CA MET A 501 -21.75 18.28 -6.10
C MET A 501 -22.73 18.16 -4.94
N GLU A 502 -22.84 16.98 -4.36
CA GLU A 502 -23.74 16.72 -3.25
C GLU A 502 -23.05 15.94 -2.13
N TRP A 503 -23.42 16.25 -0.89
CA TRP A 503 -22.95 15.58 0.31
C TRP A 503 -24.09 15.34 1.28
N GLU A 504 -24.02 14.26 2.04
CA GLU A 504 -24.91 14.00 3.16
C GLU A 504 -24.12 14.14 4.46
N VAL A 505 -24.45 15.19 5.23
CA VAL A 505 -23.81 15.54 6.49
C VAL A 505 -24.75 15.26 7.63
N THR A 506 -24.37 14.38 8.53
CA THR A 506 -25.13 14.08 9.75
C THR A 506 -24.54 14.89 10.90
N VAL A 507 -25.36 15.76 11.50
CA VAL A 507 -24.97 16.59 12.65
C VAL A 507 -25.60 16.07 13.94
N ALA A 508 -24.82 15.97 15.00
CA ALA A 508 -25.29 15.54 16.31
C ALA A 508 -26.04 16.64 17.06
N GLU A 509 -25.76 17.90 16.77
CA GLU A 509 -26.25 19.06 17.49
C GLU A 509 -26.75 20.15 16.56
N ALA A 510 -27.89 20.73 16.88
CA ALA A 510 -28.38 21.94 16.23
C ALA A 510 -27.42 23.12 16.47
N GLY A 511 -27.36 24.09 15.55
CA GLY A 511 -26.53 25.26 15.70
C GLY A 511 -26.33 26.06 14.43
N ASN A 512 -25.58 27.14 14.55
CA ASN A 512 -25.06 27.89 13.41
C ASN A 512 -23.72 27.31 12.99
N TYR A 513 -23.51 27.20 11.68
CA TYR A 513 -22.28 26.71 11.08
C TYR A 513 -21.74 27.75 10.11
N THR A 514 -20.52 28.20 10.30
CA THR A 514 -19.80 28.97 9.29
C THR A 514 -19.41 28.05 8.14
N VAL A 515 -19.39 28.62 6.94
CA VAL A 515 -19.02 27.89 5.71
C VAL A 515 -17.85 28.63 5.07
N ASP A 516 -16.74 27.92 4.91
CA ASP A 516 -15.57 28.35 4.15
C ASP A 516 -15.45 27.50 2.88
N LEU A 517 -14.99 28.10 1.80
CA LEU A 517 -14.81 27.50 0.49
C LEU A 517 -13.35 27.63 0.07
N SER A 518 -12.71 26.52 -0.29
CA SER A 518 -11.41 26.50 -0.96
C SER A 518 -11.59 26.05 -2.41
N ALA A 519 -11.17 26.90 -3.35
CA ALA A 519 -11.30 26.65 -4.78
C ALA A 519 -10.23 27.41 -5.59
N HIS A 520 -10.07 27.02 -6.86
CA HIS A 520 -9.26 27.74 -7.83
C HIS A 520 -10.13 28.08 -9.04
N ASN A 521 -10.16 29.36 -9.39
CA ASN A 521 -10.79 29.85 -10.60
C ASN A 521 -9.72 30.17 -11.66
N PRO A 522 -9.48 29.27 -12.63
CA PRO A 522 -8.47 29.50 -13.68
C PRO A 522 -8.92 30.48 -14.77
N ASN A 523 -10.14 30.99 -14.67
CA ASN A 523 -10.75 31.86 -15.69
C ASN A 523 -10.43 33.34 -15.41
N LYS A 524 -10.70 34.21 -16.40
CA LYS A 524 -10.49 35.65 -16.26
C LYS A 524 -11.61 36.38 -15.49
N GLU A 525 -12.81 35.78 -15.48
CA GLU A 525 -13.99 36.36 -14.86
C GLU A 525 -14.37 35.63 -13.57
N PRO A 526 -14.99 36.34 -12.61
CA PRO A 526 -15.52 35.70 -11.40
C PRO A 526 -16.61 34.66 -11.74
N ILE A 527 -16.60 33.53 -11.03
CA ILE A 527 -17.62 32.48 -11.19
C ILE A 527 -18.60 32.58 -10.04
N ARG A 528 -19.90 32.73 -10.39
CA ARG A 528 -20.99 32.64 -9.42
C ARG A 528 -21.19 31.19 -8.99
N PHE A 529 -21.32 30.97 -7.70
CA PHE A 529 -21.67 29.67 -7.13
C PHE A 529 -22.86 29.78 -6.19
N GLN A 530 -23.50 28.63 -5.94
CA GLN A 530 -24.59 28.49 -4.98
C GLN A 530 -24.34 27.25 -4.12
N LEU A 531 -24.53 27.40 -2.82
CA LEU A 531 -24.59 26.31 -1.85
C LEU A 531 -25.99 26.25 -1.25
N ASN A 532 -26.66 25.11 -1.42
CA ASN A 532 -28.02 24.90 -0.91
C ASN A 532 -27.98 23.81 0.18
N VAL A 533 -28.71 24.05 1.28
CA VAL A 533 -28.96 23.09 2.35
C VAL A 533 -30.31 23.35 2.98
N ALA A 534 -31.17 22.34 3.08
CA ALA A 534 -32.54 22.47 3.52
C ALA A 534 -33.30 23.61 2.75
N ASP A 535 -33.82 24.60 3.45
CA ASP A 535 -34.48 25.79 2.91
C ASP A 535 -33.56 27.02 2.75
N GLN A 536 -32.25 26.85 2.98
CA GLN A 536 -31.28 27.95 2.94
C GLN A 536 -30.40 27.87 1.68
N GLN A 537 -30.06 29.04 1.16
CA GLN A 537 -29.13 29.20 0.04
C GLN A 537 -28.10 30.26 0.38
N LEU A 538 -26.84 29.93 0.17
CA LEU A 538 -25.72 30.85 0.18
C LEU A 538 -25.23 31.05 -1.26
N ASP A 539 -25.19 32.31 -1.70
CA ASP A 539 -24.66 32.70 -3.01
C ASP A 539 -23.37 33.47 -2.86
N GLY A 540 -22.48 33.31 -3.82
CA GLY A 540 -21.22 34.03 -3.83
C GLY A 540 -20.56 34.04 -5.20
N TYR A 541 -19.46 34.79 -5.27
CA TYR A 541 -18.57 34.83 -6.44
C TYR A 541 -17.18 34.41 -6.02
N PHE A 542 -16.56 33.56 -6.84
CA PHE A 542 -15.13 33.21 -6.66
C PHE A 542 -14.33 33.95 -7.72
N ALA A 543 -13.46 34.86 -7.27
CA ALA A 543 -12.61 35.67 -8.15
C ALA A 543 -11.59 34.82 -8.91
N PRO A 544 -11.10 35.30 -10.07
CA PRO A 544 -9.94 34.70 -10.72
C PRO A 544 -8.78 34.53 -9.74
N SER A 545 -8.11 33.39 -9.77
CA SER A 545 -7.07 33.07 -8.81
C SER A 545 -5.93 32.30 -9.45
N GLN A 546 -4.80 32.22 -8.75
CA GLN A 546 -3.69 31.33 -9.07
C GLN A 546 -3.64 30.23 -8.02
N LYS A 547 -3.43 29.00 -8.45
CA LYS A 547 -3.08 27.92 -7.53
C LYS A 547 -1.61 28.04 -7.14
N MET A 548 -1.29 27.80 -5.88
CA MET A 548 0.10 27.69 -5.44
C MET A 548 0.50 26.23 -5.34
N VAL A 549 1.68 25.91 -5.86
CA VAL A 549 2.32 24.61 -5.63
C VAL A 549 3.26 24.80 -4.44
N VAL A 550 2.91 24.20 -3.31
CA VAL A 550 3.72 24.24 -2.09
C VAL A 550 4.62 23.01 -2.08
N GLU A 551 5.91 23.26 -2.14
CA GLU A 551 7.00 22.29 -2.07
C GLU A 551 6.81 21.03 -2.91
N PRO A 552 7.34 20.99 -4.14
CA PRO A 552 7.42 19.76 -4.90
C PRO A 552 8.47 18.86 -4.25
N ASN A 553 8.05 17.91 -3.42
CA ASN A 553 8.90 16.75 -3.21
C ASN A 553 8.63 15.72 -4.31
N GLU A 554 9.57 14.80 -4.56
CA GLU A 554 9.54 13.86 -5.68
C GLU A 554 8.26 13.00 -5.77
N ASN A 555 7.47 12.94 -4.72
CA ASN A 555 6.34 12.02 -4.59
C ASN A 555 5.00 12.69 -4.27
N ASN A 556 4.97 13.96 -3.81
CA ASN A 556 3.75 14.67 -3.46
C ASN A 556 3.85 16.14 -3.79
N TYR A 557 2.99 16.60 -4.69
CA TYR A 557 2.70 18.01 -4.86
C TYR A 557 1.52 18.34 -3.98
N THR A 558 1.67 19.24 -3.05
CA THR A 558 0.56 19.87 -2.35
C THR A 558 0.16 21.11 -3.14
N GLU A 559 -1.05 21.11 -3.68
CA GLU A 559 -1.63 22.28 -4.33
C GLU A 559 -2.47 23.03 -3.31
N GLU A 560 -2.13 24.28 -3.04
CA GLU A 560 -2.96 25.16 -2.23
C GLU A 560 -3.89 25.98 -3.12
N PHE A 561 -5.15 26.01 -2.76
CA PHE A 561 -6.17 26.83 -3.38
C PHE A 561 -6.58 27.97 -2.47
N PRO A 562 -6.89 29.15 -3.01
CA PRO A 562 -7.44 30.26 -2.23
C PRO A 562 -8.70 29.87 -1.46
N GLU A 563 -8.89 30.50 -0.32
CA GLU A 563 -10.00 30.28 0.59
C GLU A 563 -10.81 31.56 0.75
N GLN A 564 -12.14 31.41 0.91
CA GLN A 564 -13.01 32.52 1.26
C GLN A 564 -14.17 32.05 2.15
N ARG A 565 -14.61 32.95 3.06
CA ARG A 565 -15.83 32.79 3.83
C ARG A 565 -17.03 32.95 2.92
N VAL A 566 -17.91 31.94 2.87
CA VAL A 566 -19.15 31.94 2.10
C VAL A 566 -20.29 32.57 2.90
N GLY A 567 -20.40 32.20 4.18
CA GLY A 567 -21.48 32.69 5.05
C GLY A 567 -21.73 31.80 6.25
N THR A 568 -22.94 31.87 6.78
CA THR A 568 -23.38 31.04 7.92
C THR A 568 -24.70 30.38 7.58
N ILE A 569 -24.84 29.12 7.93
CA ILE A 569 -26.10 28.36 7.83
C ILE A 569 -26.56 27.97 9.22
N LYS A 570 -27.88 27.82 9.40
CA LYS A 570 -28.49 27.38 10.65
C LYS A 570 -29.11 26.00 10.47
N LEU A 571 -28.62 25.02 11.19
CA LEU A 571 -29.18 23.69 11.24
C LEU A 571 -30.02 23.56 12.52
N ASN A 572 -31.33 23.56 12.36
CA ASN A 572 -32.27 23.74 13.49
C ASN A 572 -32.40 22.48 14.38
N ASN A 573 -32.08 21.30 13.84
CA ASN A 573 -32.23 20.02 14.55
C ASN A 573 -31.02 19.11 14.32
N PRO A 574 -30.69 18.18 15.24
CA PRO A 574 -29.85 17.04 14.90
C PRO A 574 -30.48 16.23 13.75
N GLY A 575 -29.65 15.79 12.80
CA GLY A 575 -30.16 15.05 11.65
C GLY A 575 -29.19 15.02 10.48
N THR A 576 -29.59 14.38 9.39
CA THR A 576 -28.82 14.32 8.14
C THR A 576 -29.35 15.38 7.16
N TYR A 577 -28.41 16.19 6.68
CA TYR A 577 -28.69 17.29 5.75
C TYR A 577 -27.96 17.05 4.43
N ARG A 578 -28.65 17.31 3.32
CA ARG A 578 -28.07 17.29 1.98
C ARG A 578 -27.57 18.67 1.61
N PHE A 579 -26.28 18.76 1.35
CA PHE A 579 -25.60 19.94 0.81
C PHE A 579 -25.45 19.78 -0.68
N THR A 580 -25.75 20.84 -1.44
CA THR A 580 -25.60 20.87 -2.89
C THR A 580 -24.82 22.10 -3.31
N PHE A 581 -23.69 21.90 -3.96
CA PHE A 581 -22.89 22.98 -4.55
C PHE A 581 -22.99 22.94 -6.07
N LYS A 582 -23.20 24.08 -6.69
CA LYS A 582 -23.27 24.24 -8.15
C LYS A 582 -22.76 25.61 -8.59
N THR A 583 -22.42 25.74 -9.87
CA THR A 583 -22.11 27.00 -10.55
C THR A 583 -23.12 27.20 -11.69
N GLU A 584 -23.26 28.46 -12.16
CA GLU A 584 -24.08 28.79 -13.34
C GLU A 584 -23.22 28.90 -14.60
N SER A 585 -21.91 28.82 -14.47
CA SER A 585 -20.93 29.00 -15.53
C SER A 585 -20.53 27.67 -16.18
N GLN A 586 -20.40 27.68 -17.51
CA GLN A 586 -19.74 26.58 -18.23
C GLN A 586 -18.21 26.60 -18.06
N ALA A 587 -17.65 27.76 -17.66
CA ALA A 587 -16.23 27.83 -17.30
C ALA A 587 -15.95 27.07 -16.01
N PRO A 588 -14.85 26.29 -15.94
CA PRO A 588 -14.58 25.41 -14.81
C PRO A 588 -14.17 26.19 -13.55
N LEU A 589 -14.73 25.79 -12.39
CA LEU A 589 -14.24 26.10 -11.06
C LEU A 589 -13.65 24.82 -10.47
N TRP A 590 -12.44 24.86 -9.94
CA TRP A 590 -11.78 23.73 -9.33
C TRP A 590 -12.04 23.77 -7.82
N LEU A 591 -13.04 23.02 -7.37
CA LEU A 591 -13.44 22.94 -5.97
C LEU A 591 -12.53 21.98 -5.21
N ASN A 592 -11.80 22.47 -4.21
CA ASN A 592 -11.00 21.66 -3.32
C ASN A 592 -11.87 21.11 -2.18
N TRP A 593 -12.42 22.00 -1.35
CA TRP A 593 -13.32 21.61 -0.25
C TRP A 593 -14.25 22.76 0.16
N LEU A 594 -15.31 22.39 0.89
CA LEU A 594 -16.11 23.27 1.74
C LEU A 594 -15.87 22.83 3.19
N TRP A 595 -15.60 23.77 4.08
CA TRP A 595 -15.45 23.53 5.51
C TRP A 595 -16.64 24.11 6.26
N LEU A 596 -17.28 23.26 7.06
CA LEU A 596 -18.37 23.63 7.94
C LEU A 596 -17.84 23.61 9.37
N GLU A 597 -17.95 24.71 10.09
CA GLU A 597 -17.56 24.81 11.49
C GLU A 597 -18.71 25.35 12.34
N LYS A 598 -19.02 24.62 13.42
CA LYS A 598 -20.03 25.08 14.37
C LYS A 598 -19.53 26.34 15.08
N THR A 599 -20.30 27.43 15.01
CA THR A 599 -19.98 28.67 15.75
C THR A 599 -20.12 28.41 17.25
N LYS A 600 -19.10 28.76 18.02
CA LYS A 600 -19.20 28.82 19.49
C LYS A 600 -20.12 29.97 19.83
N ASN A 601 -21.21 29.72 20.55
CA ASN A 601 -22.10 30.75 21.08
C ASN A 601 -21.36 31.62 22.10
#